data_98d478383b6fe2e06b18a79f11baaa93
#
_entry.id   98d478383b6fe2e06b18a79f11baaa93
#
_cell.length_a   1.000
_cell.length_b   1.000
_cell.length_c   1.000
_cell.angle_alpha   90.00
_cell.angle_beta   90.00
_cell.angle_gamma   90.00
#
_symmetry.space_group_name_H-M   'P 1'
#
loop_
_entity.id
_entity.type
_entity.pdbx_description
1 polymer ?
#
loop_
_entity_poly.entity_id
_entity_poly.type
_entity_poly.pdbx_seq_one_letter_code
_entity_poly.pdbx_strand_id
1 'polypeptide(L)'
;LKRQANMSSSVTPPSRDPDGTPPSRDPDGTPPRPSRRRFFGTAAVALAAGGAAGYGVRTATAAGTGGAVATGSTTASGGATTDRSASTVPFYGARQAGITTGQQERLMFASLDMTSTDPRDLQLLLGRWAAMAARFTSGQTVSSSPDKPEQPPFDSGEALDSGPYSLTITVGLGASLFDRRFGLAGRMPAALAPLGTIPGDAVLQPELTGGDLCIQACADDPQVVFHAIRNMVRAARGTAVLRWSQLGFGRASATGAGQSTPRNLFGFKDGTNNIHADDVSATSDHVWVGRETDQAWMRGGSYLVARKIRMEIESWDTDELSDQEKIFGRTKVRGDPLTGGTEFTPIDFDKADADGTPVIDPASHVRLASPEENGGVRILRRGYNYTDGQDPQTGKLAAGLFFIAYQRNPHLQFKVLQARLGSSDLMNEYIAHIGGGIWACPPGVAEAGDWFAKSLFTPV
;
A
#
# COMPACT_ATOMS: atom_id res chain seq x y z
N LEU A 1 -4.52 5.22 -62.98
CA LEU A 1 -5.23 4.15 -63.70
C LEU A 1 -5.63 3.04 -62.70
N LYS A 2 -6.96 3.02 -62.37
CA LYS A 2 -7.87 1.87 -62.16
C LYS A 2 -7.31 0.64 -61.39
N ARG A 3 -7.88 0.21 -60.23
CA ARG A 3 -9.22 -0.39 -60.09
C ARG A 3 -9.62 -0.48 -58.59
N GLN A 4 -10.88 -0.14 -58.35
CA GLN A 4 -11.65 -0.47 -57.16
C GLN A 4 -11.89 -1.99 -57.08
N ALA A 5 -11.89 -2.54 -55.85
CA ALA A 5 -12.59 -3.77 -55.54
C ALA A 5 -13.33 -3.62 -54.20
N ASN A 6 -14.65 -3.55 -54.29
CA ASN A 6 -15.60 -3.68 -53.18
C ASN A 6 -15.47 -5.04 -52.50
N MET A 7 -15.46 -5.06 -51.17
CA MET A 7 -15.86 -6.22 -50.36
C MET A 7 -16.95 -5.79 -49.36
N SER A 8 -18.15 -6.28 -49.65
CA SER A 8 -19.35 -6.15 -48.82
C SER A 8 -19.20 -6.96 -47.53
N SER A 9 -19.34 -6.31 -46.38
CA SER A 9 -19.53 -6.98 -45.10
C SER A 9 -20.99 -7.37 -44.94
N SER A 10 -21.26 -8.67 -44.84
CA SER A 10 -22.56 -9.25 -44.50
C SER A 10 -22.82 -9.08 -42.99
N VAL A 11 -23.80 -8.27 -42.65
CA VAL A 11 -24.39 -8.16 -41.31
C VAL A 11 -25.36 -9.31 -41.15
N THR A 12 -25.11 -10.19 -40.18
CA THR A 12 -26.05 -11.23 -39.76
C THR A 12 -27.12 -10.61 -38.87
N PRO A 13 -28.44 -10.80 -39.10
CA PRO A 13 -29.48 -10.28 -38.24
C PRO A 13 -29.62 -11.12 -36.96
N PRO A 14 -30.08 -10.50 -35.85
CA PRO A 14 -30.26 -11.20 -34.56
C PRO A 14 -31.42 -12.20 -34.63
N SER A 15 -31.27 -13.33 -33.92
CA SER A 15 -32.25 -14.40 -33.79
C SER A 15 -33.57 -13.91 -33.13
N ARG A 16 -34.73 -14.31 -33.69
CA ARG A 16 -36.03 -14.06 -33.11
C ARG A 16 -36.40 -15.16 -32.08
N ASP A 17 -37.06 -14.75 -30.98
CA ASP A 17 -37.69 -15.67 -30.05
C ASP A 17 -38.83 -16.43 -30.71
N PRO A 18 -39.17 -17.66 -30.24
CA PRO A 18 -40.16 -18.53 -30.92
C PRO A 18 -41.59 -18.00 -30.91
N ASP A 19 -41.97 -17.02 -30.11
CA ASP A 19 -43.35 -16.55 -29.95
C ASP A 19 -43.71 -15.23 -30.65
N GLY A 20 -42.82 -14.64 -31.40
CA GLY A 20 -43.11 -13.59 -32.38
C GLY A 20 -43.68 -12.24 -31.84
N THR A 21 -43.69 -11.99 -30.54
CA THR A 21 -44.25 -10.76 -29.95
C THR A 21 -43.13 -9.77 -29.56
N PRO A 22 -43.18 -8.50 -29.98
CA PRO A 22 -42.20 -7.51 -29.57
C PRO A 22 -42.45 -7.07 -28.12
N PRO A 23 -41.38 -6.69 -27.35
CA PRO A 23 -41.52 -6.20 -25.99
C PRO A 23 -42.30 -4.87 -25.96
N SER A 24 -43.25 -4.74 -25.04
CA SER A 24 -44.03 -3.53 -24.82
C SER A 24 -43.14 -2.40 -24.29
N ARG A 25 -43.27 -1.21 -24.87
CA ARG A 25 -42.65 0.02 -24.39
C ARG A 25 -43.66 0.84 -23.58
N ASP A 26 -43.15 1.42 -22.47
CA ASP A 26 -43.92 2.43 -21.74
C ASP A 26 -44.10 3.72 -22.59
N PRO A 27 -45.21 4.48 -22.37
CA PRO A 27 -45.56 5.65 -23.18
C PRO A 27 -44.49 6.75 -23.21
N ASP A 28 -43.54 6.80 -22.27
CA ASP A 28 -42.57 7.87 -22.15
C ASP A 28 -41.18 7.49 -22.70
N GLY A 29 -40.99 6.37 -23.36
CA GLY A 29 -39.75 5.99 -24.07
C GLY A 29 -38.58 5.62 -23.20
N THR A 30 -38.71 5.49 -21.87
CA THR A 30 -37.65 5.18 -20.92
C THR A 30 -37.54 3.67 -20.65
N PRO A 31 -36.37 3.04 -20.63
CA PRO A 31 -36.21 1.62 -20.30
C PRO A 31 -36.57 1.34 -18.84
N PRO A 32 -37.14 0.19 -18.49
CA PRO A 32 -37.58 -0.14 -17.13
C PRO A 32 -36.40 -0.27 -16.19
N ARG A 33 -36.47 0.36 -15.01
CA ARG A 33 -35.48 0.21 -13.94
C ARG A 33 -35.61 -1.18 -13.31
N PRO A 34 -34.50 -1.89 -13.04
CA PRO A 34 -34.56 -3.21 -12.38
C PRO A 34 -35.04 -3.07 -10.95
N SER A 35 -36.13 -3.80 -10.62
CA SER A 35 -36.69 -3.83 -9.28
C SER A 35 -35.86 -4.67 -8.33
N ARG A 36 -35.60 -4.15 -7.11
CA ARG A 36 -34.76 -4.72 -6.04
C ARG A 36 -35.35 -5.98 -5.33
N ARG A 37 -36.28 -6.71 -5.93
CA ARG A 37 -37.00 -7.81 -5.27
C ARG A 37 -36.91 -9.15 -5.99
N ARG A 38 -35.77 -9.55 -6.55
CA ARG A 38 -35.59 -10.94 -7.05
C ARG A 38 -34.12 -11.38 -6.95
N PHE A 39 -33.61 -11.51 -5.72
CA PHE A 39 -32.35 -12.23 -5.45
C PHE A 39 -32.44 -12.97 -4.10
N PHE A 40 -33.48 -13.79 -3.93
CA PHE A 40 -33.50 -14.87 -2.94
C PHE A 40 -34.29 -16.04 -3.53
N GLY A 41 -33.57 -16.99 -4.05
CA GLY A 41 -34.16 -18.25 -4.48
C GLY A 41 -33.13 -19.09 -5.25
N THR A 42 -32.82 -20.24 -4.67
CA THR A 42 -32.11 -21.39 -5.23
C THR A 42 -30.58 -21.37 -5.29
N ALA A 43 -29.98 -21.78 -4.17
CA ALA A 43 -28.83 -22.67 -4.15
C ALA A 43 -28.89 -23.52 -2.88
N ALA A 44 -29.72 -24.54 -2.88
CA ALA A 44 -29.59 -25.68 -1.96
C ALA A 44 -29.37 -26.92 -2.83
N VAL A 45 -28.59 -27.85 -2.28
CA VAL A 45 -28.29 -29.22 -2.76
C VAL A 45 -26.98 -29.35 -3.54
N ALA A 46 -25.92 -29.66 -2.77
CA ALA A 46 -25.05 -30.83 -2.96
C ALA A 46 -24.01 -30.90 -1.85
N LEU A 47 -24.39 -31.52 -0.74
CA LEU A 47 -23.45 -32.03 0.26
C LEU A 47 -23.87 -33.46 0.55
N ALA A 48 -23.18 -34.43 -0.04
CA ALA A 48 -23.21 -35.81 0.42
C ALA A 48 -21.90 -36.51 0.04
N ALA A 49 -21.32 -37.11 1.06
CA ALA A 49 -20.46 -38.29 1.09
C ALA A 49 -18.94 -38.08 0.82
N GLY A 50 -18.19 -38.30 1.90
CA GLY A 50 -16.78 -38.67 1.78
C GLY A 50 -15.98 -38.60 3.09
N GLY A 51 -16.02 -39.62 3.93
CA GLY A 51 -14.86 -40.09 4.64
C GLY A 51 -14.58 -39.60 6.06
N ALA A 52 -15.12 -40.28 7.06
CA ALA A 52 -14.66 -40.26 8.41
C ALA A 52 -13.30 -40.97 8.53
N ALA A 53 -12.28 -40.30 9.07
CA ALA A 53 -11.11 -40.92 9.64
C ALA A 53 -10.94 -40.37 11.05
N GLY A 54 -11.19 -41.22 12.03
CA GLY A 54 -11.19 -40.90 13.44
C GLY A 54 -9.76 -40.72 14.00
N TYR A 55 -9.63 -39.73 14.86
CA TYR A 55 -8.53 -39.67 15.83
C TYR A 55 -9.02 -40.09 17.20
N GLY A 56 -8.65 -41.29 17.60
CA GLY A 56 -8.94 -41.82 18.91
C GLY A 56 -8.12 -41.11 19.99
N VAL A 57 -8.81 -40.55 20.94
CA VAL A 57 -8.25 -40.12 22.22
C VAL A 57 -8.08 -41.36 23.08
N ARG A 58 -6.84 -41.71 23.42
CA ARG A 58 -6.55 -42.71 24.48
C ARG A 58 -6.30 -41.97 25.78
N THR A 59 -7.23 -42.03 26.68
CA THR A 59 -7.01 -41.79 28.10
C THR A 59 -6.36 -43.03 28.70
N ALA A 60 -5.14 -42.92 29.20
CA ALA A 60 -4.50 -43.93 30.04
C ALA A 60 -4.34 -43.35 31.44
N THR A 61 -5.14 -43.86 32.36
CA THR A 61 -4.89 -43.79 33.80
C THR A 61 -3.89 -44.88 34.19
N ALA A 62 -2.76 -44.51 34.80
CA ALA A 62 -1.95 -45.44 35.57
C ALA A 62 -1.40 -44.74 36.79
N ALA A 63 -1.69 -45.34 37.92
CA ALA A 63 -1.18 -44.98 39.25
C ALA A 63 0.19 -45.60 39.52
N GLY A 64 1.05 -44.84 40.18
CA GLY A 64 1.91 -45.38 41.27
C GLY A 64 3.36 -45.68 40.94
N THR A 65 4.17 -45.02 41.65
CA THR A 65 5.35 -45.34 42.45
C THR A 65 6.64 -44.59 42.04
N GLY A 66 7.25 -44.01 43.05
CA GLY A 66 8.30 -43.04 43.05
C GLY A 66 9.67 -43.47 42.51
N GLY A 67 10.41 -42.50 42.10
CA GLY A 67 11.82 -42.58 41.77
C GLY A 67 12.32 -41.16 41.46
N ALA A 68 13.08 -40.59 42.38
CA ALA A 68 13.72 -39.28 42.19
C ALA A 68 14.81 -39.40 41.13
N VAL A 69 14.70 -38.58 40.07
CA VAL A 69 15.78 -38.35 39.13
C VAL A 69 15.94 -36.83 38.93
N ALA A 70 17.17 -36.39 38.99
CA ALA A 70 17.62 -35.00 38.98
C ALA A 70 17.03 -34.15 37.86
N THR A 71 16.52 -33.01 38.23
CA THR A 71 16.05 -31.92 37.31
C THR A 71 17.24 -31.25 36.66
N GLY A 72 17.55 -31.63 35.43
CA GLY A 72 18.27 -30.76 34.50
C GLY A 72 17.34 -29.70 33.98
N SER A 73 17.48 -28.45 34.49
CA SER A 73 16.75 -27.29 34.02
C SER A 73 17.25 -26.91 32.64
N THR A 74 16.62 -27.41 31.58
CA THR A 74 16.69 -26.75 30.26
C THR A 74 15.72 -25.57 30.25
N THR A 75 16.27 -24.39 30.47
CA THR A 75 15.56 -23.12 30.17
C THR A 75 15.25 -23.09 28.69
N ALA A 76 14.08 -23.56 28.30
CA ALA A 76 13.48 -23.21 27.03
C ALA A 76 13.28 -21.71 27.09
N SER A 77 14.06 -20.98 26.29
CA SER A 77 13.81 -19.55 25.99
C SER A 77 12.45 -19.47 25.29
N GLY A 78 11.39 -19.41 26.05
CA GLY A 78 10.07 -19.01 25.59
C GLY A 78 10.16 -17.55 25.19
N GLY A 79 10.27 -17.26 23.88
CA GLY A 79 10.02 -15.94 23.37
C GLY A 79 8.64 -15.50 23.85
N ALA A 80 8.60 -14.53 24.77
CA ALA A 80 7.35 -13.91 25.17
C ALA A 80 6.72 -13.32 23.93
N THR A 81 5.62 -13.88 23.43
CA THR A 81 4.73 -13.24 22.48
C THR A 81 4.16 -12.04 23.20
N THR A 82 4.79 -10.88 23.02
CA THR A 82 4.23 -9.60 23.49
C THR A 82 2.88 -9.45 22.82
N ASP A 83 1.83 -9.36 23.62
CA ASP A 83 0.49 -9.08 23.14
C ASP A 83 0.50 -7.72 22.43
N ARG A 84 0.49 -7.74 21.11
CA ARG A 84 0.52 -6.53 20.27
C ARG A 84 -0.81 -5.79 20.24
N SER A 85 -1.87 -6.39 20.75
CA SER A 85 -3.21 -5.80 20.71
C SER A 85 -3.28 -4.46 21.44
N ALA A 86 -2.56 -4.30 22.56
CA ALA A 86 -2.50 -3.08 23.35
C ALA A 86 -1.45 -2.07 22.88
N SER A 87 -0.65 -2.39 21.84
CA SER A 87 0.43 -1.51 21.39
C SER A 87 -0.12 -0.26 20.70
N THR A 88 0.29 0.93 21.13
CA THR A 88 -0.12 2.21 20.59
C THR A 88 1.04 2.96 19.96
N VAL A 89 0.74 3.75 18.93
CA VAL A 89 1.65 4.76 18.36
C VAL A 89 1.00 6.14 18.57
N PRO A 90 1.70 7.10 19.19
CA PRO A 90 1.15 8.44 19.40
C PRO A 90 0.73 9.09 18.08
N PHE A 91 -0.50 9.62 18.06
CA PHE A 91 -1.02 10.34 16.88
C PHE A 91 -0.48 11.77 16.83
N TYR A 92 -0.51 12.48 17.97
CA TYR A 92 -0.08 13.87 18.02
C TYR A 92 1.44 13.99 18.01
N GLY A 93 1.96 14.94 17.24
CA GLY A 93 3.38 15.20 17.17
C GLY A 93 3.77 16.10 16.00
N ALA A 94 5.05 16.48 15.94
CA ALA A 94 5.57 17.33 14.86
C ALA A 94 5.54 16.65 13.47
N ARG A 95 5.49 15.34 13.43
CA ARG A 95 5.51 14.51 12.21
C ARG A 95 4.31 13.58 12.21
N GLN A 96 3.75 13.28 11.05
CA GLN A 96 2.71 12.24 10.96
C GLN A 96 3.31 10.87 11.27
N ALA A 97 2.66 10.15 12.19
CA ALA A 97 2.93 8.74 12.40
C ALA A 97 2.63 7.93 11.12
N GLY A 98 3.33 6.81 10.95
CA GLY A 98 3.20 5.98 9.74
C GLY A 98 4.17 6.35 8.62
N ILE A 99 4.99 7.42 8.77
CA ILE A 99 6.06 7.76 7.83
C ILE A 99 7.35 7.03 8.23
N THR A 100 7.96 7.41 9.34
CA THR A 100 9.20 6.78 9.85
C THR A 100 8.94 5.74 10.93
N THR A 101 7.70 5.60 11.44
CA THR A 101 7.35 4.56 12.42
C THR A 101 7.77 3.17 11.93
N GLY A 102 8.22 2.31 12.84
CA GLY A 102 8.50 0.91 12.53
C GLY A 102 7.33 0.28 11.74
N GLN A 103 7.64 -0.41 10.65
CA GLN A 103 6.61 -0.89 9.74
C GLN A 103 5.78 -2.00 10.37
N GLN A 104 4.46 -1.83 10.39
CA GLN A 104 3.49 -2.83 10.85
C GLN A 104 3.24 -3.87 9.75
N GLU A 105 2.57 -4.99 10.11
CA GLU A 105 2.38 -6.15 9.23
C GLU A 105 1.29 -5.96 8.16
N ARG A 106 0.37 -5.00 8.35
CA ARG A 106 -0.80 -4.79 7.48
C ARG A 106 -0.91 -3.34 7.05
N LEU A 107 -1.43 -3.16 5.85
CA LEU A 107 -1.73 -1.86 5.26
C LEU A 107 -3.14 -1.88 4.66
N MET A 108 -3.87 -0.78 4.79
CA MET A 108 -4.89 -0.40 3.84
C MET A 108 -4.64 1.04 3.39
N PHE A 109 -4.50 1.21 2.09
CA PHE A 109 -4.36 2.50 1.44
C PHE A 109 -5.66 2.86 0.73
N ALA A 110 -6.08 4.13 0.82
CA ALA A 110 -7.24 4.64 0.10
C ALA A 110 -6.90 5.97 -0.56
N SER A 111 -7.26 6.12 -1.82
CA SER A 111 -7.23 7.38 -2.55
C SER A 111 -8.66 7.84 -2.80
N LEU A 112 -8.91 9.14 -2.62
CA LEU A 112 -10.26 9.72 -2.73
C LEU A 112 -10.24 10.93 -3.66
N ASP A 113 -11.39 11.14 -4.34
CA ASP A 113 -11.67 12.35 -5.12
C ASP A 113 -12.71 13.20 -4.39
N MET A 114 -12.46 14.50 -4.32
CA MET A 114 -13.42 15.46 -3.76
C MET A 114 -14.62 15.61 -4.69
N THR A 115 -15.83 15.50 -4.13
CA THR A 115 -17.10 15.77 -4.82
C THR A 115 -17.66 17.16 -4.48
N SER A 116 -17.31 17.69 -3.30
CA SER A 116 -17.59 19.07 -2.93
C SER A 116 -16.58 20.01 -3.56
N THR A 117 -16.99 21.26 -3.76
CA THR A 117 -16.13 22.39 -4.18
C THR A 117 -16.08 23.49 -3.11
N ASP A 118 -16.72 23.28 -1.95
CA ASP A 118 -16.67 24.22 -0.81
C ASP A 118 -15.38 23.99 0.01
N PRO A 119 -14.52 25.01 0.17
CA PRO A 119 -13.34 24.94 1.01
C PRO A 119 -13.61 24.52 2.47
N ARG A 120 -14.80 24.86 3.00
CA ARG A 120 -15.20 24.49 4.36
C ARG A 120 -15.42 22.99 4.51
N ASP A 121 -15.98 22.34 3.50
CA ASP A 121 -16.20 20.90 3.51
C ASP A 121 -14.85 20.15 3.58
N LEU A 122 -13.85 20.59 2.83
CA LEU A 122 -12.50 20.05 2.91
C LEU A 122 -11.89 20.24 4.31
N GLN A 123 -11.97 21.44 4.88
CA GLN A 123 -11.45 21.72 6.24
C GLN A 123 -12.16 20.87 7.30
N LEU A 124 -13.49 20.77 7.23
CA LEU A 124 -14.29 19.97 8.14
C LEU A 124 -13.93 18.47 8.00
N LEU A 125 -13.71 17.98 6.78
CA LEU A 125 -13.30 16.59 6.54
C LEU A 125 -11.94 16.30 7.17
N LEU A 126 -10.94 17.15 6.93
CA LEU A 126 -9.60 17.00 7.51
C LEU A 126 -9.63 17.08 9.04
N GLY A 127 -10.48 17.94 9.62
CA GLY A 127 -10.71 18.02 11.05
C GLY A 127 -11.35 16.75 11.63
N ARG A 128 -12.40 16.23 10.99
CA ARG A 128 -13.04 14.96 11.36
C ARG A 128 -12.04 13.81 11.30
N TRP A 129 -11.26 13.71 10.23
CA TRP A 129 -10.25 12.67 10.08
C TRP A 129 -9.17 12.75 11.17
N ALA A 130 -8.71 13.95 11.55
CA ALA A 130 -7.76 14.11 12.63
C ALA A 130 -8.32 13.62 13.99
N ALA A 131 -9.56 14.00 14.31
CA ALA A 131 -10.22 13.55 15.52
C ALA A 131 -10.44 12.03 15.55
N MET A 132 -10.85 11.43 14.41
CA MET A 132 -11.02 9.99 14.29
C MET A 132 -9.68 9.25 14.38
N ALA A 133 -8.64 9.74 13.72
CA ALA A 133 -7.31 9.15 13.76
C ALA A 133 -6.74 9.13 15.19
N ALA A 134 -6.89 10.22 15.94
CA ALA A 134 -6.46 10.28 17.34
C ALA A 134 -7.17 9.23 18.22
N ARG A 135 -8.45 8.99 17.98
CA ARG A 135 -9.23 7.97 18.70
C ARG A 135 -8.83 6.55 18.31
N PHE A 136 -8.76 6.27 17.01
CA PHE A 136 -8.44 4.94 16.51
C PHE A 136 -7.03 4.47 16.90
N THR A 137 -6.04 5.33 16.82
CA THR A 137 -4.65 5.00 17.21
C THR A 137 -4.50 4.73 18.72
N SER A 138 -5.47 5.14 19.52
CA SER A 138 -5.58 4.80 20.95
C SER A 138 -6.57 3.66 21.24
N GLY A 139 -7.07 2.96 20.21
CA GLY A 139 -7.99 1.84 20.37
C GLY A 139 -9.43 2.24 20.73
N GLN A 140 -9.81 3.49 20.46
CA GLN A 140 -11.15 4.00 20.74
C GLN A 140 -12.02 3.98 19.47
N THR A 141 -13.33 3.90 19.66
CA THR A 141 -14.34 3.99 18.60
C THR A 141 -14.45 5.39 18.01
N VAL A 142 -15.17 5.55 16.90
CA VAL A 142 -15.42 6.86 16.24
C VAL A 142 -15.96 7.92 17.22
N SER A 143 -16.83 7.53 18.14
CA SER A 143 -17.47 8.44 19.10
C SER A 143 -17.57 7.80 20.48
N SER A 144 -17.51 8.62 21.52
CA SER A 144 -17.86 8.21 22.88
C SER A 144 -19.36 8.28 23.17
N SER A 145 -20.15 8.88 22.29
CA SER A 145 -21.61 8.95 22.45
C SER A 145 -22.22 7.59 22.15
N PRO A 146 -23.22 7.17 22.93
CA PRO A 146 -23.94 5.93 22.67
C PRO A 146 -24.70 6.01 21.34
N ASP A 147 -24.76 4.89 20.62
CA ASP A 147 -25.59 4.76 19.42
C ASP A 147 -27.08 4.84 19.80
N LYS A 148 -27.88 5.34 18.86
CA LYS A 148 -29.33 5.39 18.99
C LYS A 148 -29.96 4.37 18.04
N PRO A 149 -30.92 3.54 18.49
CA PRO A 149 -31.51 2.50 17.65
C PRO A 149 -32.15 3.01 16.36
N GLU A 150 -32.62 4.26 16.35
CA GLU A 150 -33.30 4.88 15.22
C GLU A 150 -32.34 5.56 14.24
N GLN A 151 -31.04 5.50 14.48
CA GLN A 151 -30.00 6.14 13.66
C GLN A 151 -28.92 5.13 13.27
N PRO A 152 -28.24 5.32 12.11
CA PRO A 152 -27.05 4.55 11.82
C PRO A 152 -26.01 4.73 12.93
N PRO A 153 -25.30 3.65 13.33
CA PRO A 153 -24.30 3.73 14.38
C PRO A 153 -23.15 4.67 13.99
N PHE A 154 -22.55 5.31 14.97
CA PHE A 154 -21.38 6.17 14.74
C PHE A 154 -20.20 5.37 14.22
N ASP A 155 -19.97 4.20 14.74
CA ASP A 155 -18.89 3.30 14.39
C ASP A 155 -19.41 2.15 13.49
N SER A 156 -18.58 1.65 12.59
CA SER A 156 -18.95 0.50 11.73
C SER A 156 -18.84 -0.86 12.43
N GLY A 157 -18.15 -0.91 13.56
CA GLY A 157 -18.23 -1.97 14.57
C GLY A 157 -17.26 -3.14 14.41
N GLU A 158 -16.56 -3.29 13.29
CA GLU A 158 -15.74 -4.47 13.02
C GLU A 158 -14.48 -4.60 13.89
N ALA A 159 -14.06 -3.53 14.57
CA ALA A 159 -12.91 -3.54 15.49
C ALA A 159 -13.26 -3.11 16.93
N LEU A 160 -14.53 -3.23 17.35
CA LEU A 160 -14.98 -2.80 18.68
C LEU A 160 -14.20 -3.56 19.72
N ASP A 161 -13.97 -4.65 19.94
CA ASP A 161 -13.23 -5.31 21.03
C ASP A 161 -11.75 -5.55 20.69
N SER A 162 -11.28 -4.93 19.60
CA SER A 162 -9.88 -4.99 19.18
C SER A 162 -9.08 -3.86 19.82
N GLY A 163 -7.85 -4.11 20.17
CA GLY A 163 -6.92 -3.07 20.56
C GLY A 163 -6.40 -2.27 19.35
N PRO A 164 -5.55 -1.27 19.59
CA PRO A 164 -5.02 -0.40 18.54
C PRO A 164 -3.99 -1.07 17.61
N TYR A 165 -3.36 -2.17 17.99
CA TYR A 165 -2.40 -2.93 17.19
C TYR A 165 -1.35 -2.05 16.48
N SER A 166 -0.78 -1.10 17.21
CA SER A 166 0.19 -0.12 16.68
C SER A 166 -0.35 0.69 15.48
N LEU A 167 -1.66 0.93 15.39
CA LEU A 167 -2.28 1.63 14.27
C LEU A 167 -1.64 3.00 14.06
N THR A 168 -1.30 3.30 12.82
CA THR A 168 -0.91 4.62 12.35
C THR A 168 -1.79 5.05 11.19
N ILE A 169 -2.10 6.33 11.12
CA ILE A 169 -2.88 6.93 10.03
C ILE A 169 -2.12 8.13 9.51
N THR A 170 -1.78 8.09 8.21
CA THR A 170 -1.11 9.16 7.48
C THR A 170 -2.03 9.69 6.41
N VAL A 171 -2.16 11.01 6.30
CA VAL A 171 -3.00 11.69 5.30
C VAL A 171 -2.14 12.50 4.36
N GLY A 172 -2.44 12.41 3.06
CA GLY A 172 -1.75 13.15 2.01
C GLY A 172 -2.72 13.89 1.08
N LEU A 173 -2.25 15.01 0.51
CA LEU A 173 -2.95 15.89 -0.40
C LEU A 173 -2.36 15.73 -1.81
N GLY A 174 -3.17 15.34 -2.80
CA GLY A 174 -2.76 15.16 -4.19
C GLY A 174 -2.68 16.48 -4.95
N ALA A 175 -1.92 16.49 -6.06
CA ALA A 175 -1.75 17.69 -6.89
C ALA A 175 -3.08 18.22 -7.44
N SER A 176 -4.02 17.33 -7.77
CA SER A 176 -5.34 17.70 -8.31
C SER A 176 -6.20 18.49 -7.32
N LEU A 177 -5.90 18.45 -6.01
CA LEU A 177 -6.59 19.25 -5.01
C LEU A 177 -6.28 20.75 -5.14
N PHE A 178 -5.11 21.11 -5.68
CA PHE A 178 -4.61 22.49 -5.75
C PHE A 178 -5.08 23.23 -7.00
N ASP A 179 -6.35 23.12 -7.32
CA ASP A 179 -7.03 23.86 -8.38
C ASP A 179 -7.84 25.04 -7.83
N ARG A 180 -8.79 25.53 -8.62
CA ARG A 180 -9.64 26.67 -8.23
C ARG A 180 -10.78 26.31 -7.27
N ARG A 181 -11.12 25.02 -7.12
CA ARG A 181 -12.27 24.55 -6.30
C ARG A 181 -12.20 25.05 -4.87
N PHE A 182 -10.99 25.04 -4.28
CA PHE A 182 -10.80 25.32 -2.85
C PHE A 182 -10.00 26.60 -2.58
N GLY A 183 -9.71 27.40 -3.64
CA GLY A 183 -8.85 28.57 -3.51
C GLY A 183 -7.37 28.25 -3.24
N LEU A 184 -6.95 27.01 -3.49
CA LEU A 184 -5.60 26.51 -3.18
C LEU A 184 -4.62 26.55 -4.35
N ALA A 185 -5.01 27.06 -5.53
CA ALA A 185 -4.19 27.04 -6.74
C ALA A 185 -2.77 27.63 -6.56
N GLY A 186 -2.63 28.68 -5.73
CA GLY A 186 -1.33 29.30 -5.40
C GLY A 186 -0.59 28.65 -4.21
N ARG A 187 -1.13 27.58 -3.64
CA ARG A 187 -0.60 26.93 -2.44
C ARG A 187 0.04 25.55 -2.73
N MET A 188 0.03 25.11 -3.98
CA MET A 188 0.65 23.84 -4.38
C MET A 188 2.19 23.95 -4.27
N PRO A 189 2.85 23.06 -3.54
CA PRO A 189 4.30 23.01 -3.51
C PRO A 189 4.86 22.60 -4.89
N ALA A 190 5.94 23.23 -5.35
CA ALA A 190 6.59 22.88 -6.61
C ALA A 190 7.01 21.39 -6.67
N ALA A 191 7.42 20.84 -5.54
CA ALA A 191 7.77 19.41 -5.43
C ALA A 191 6.60 18.44 -5.56
N LEU A 192 5.33 18.91 -5.49
CA LEU A 192 4.13 18.11 -5.73
C LEU A 192 3.70 18.10 -7.20
N ALA A 193 4.32 18.92 -8.05
CA ALA A 193 4.00 18.93 -9.47
C ALA A 193 4.02 17.51 -10.08
N PRO A 194 3.21 17.21 -11.10
CA PRO A 194 3.23 15.90 -11.75
C PRO A 194 4.65 15.53 -12.20
N LEU A 195 5.07 14.30 -11.95
CA LEU A 195 6.41 13.83 -12.28
C LEU A 195 6.67 13.75 -13.79
N GLY A 196 5.62 13.85 -14.61
CA GLY A 196 5.67 13.66 -16.06
C GLY A 196 5.83 12.19 -16.44
N THR A 197 6.19 11.95 -17.68
CA THR A 197 6.46 10.59 -18.15
C THR A 197 7.79 10.10 -17.58
N ILE A 198 7.75 8.93 -16.94
CA ILE A 198 8.93 8.26 -16.38
C ILE A 198 9.00 6.87 -17.02
N PRO A 199 10.19 6.36 -17.38
CA PRO A 199 10.35 4.99 -17.81
C PRO A 199 9.75 4.00 -16.78
N GLY A 200 9.04 2.99 -17.27
CA GLY A 200 8.31 2.02 -16.42
C GLY A 200 6.85 2.39 -16.12
N ASP A 201 6.42 3.64 -16.35
CA ASP A 201 5.04 4.10 -16.09
C ASP A 201 4.10 3.95 -17.32
N ALA A 202 4.51 3.25 -18.39
CA ALA A 202 3.76 3.20 -19.65
C ALA A 202 2.39 2.50 -19.57
N VAL A 203 2.17 1.66 -18.56
CA VAL A 203 0.93 0.86 -18.39
C VAL A 203 0.12 1.27 -17.15
N LEU A 204 0.33 2.48 -16.64
CA LEU A 204 -0.49 3.00 -15.54
C LEU A 204 -1.96 3.08 -15.95
N GLN A 205 -2.84 2.51 -15.14
CA GLN A 205 -4.28 2.52 -15.30
C GLN A 205 -4.85 3.79 -14.63
N PRO A 206 -5.60 4.64 -15.35
CA PRO A 206 -6.14 5.88 -14.80
C PRO A 206 -7.01 5.68 -13.56
N GLU A 207 -7.78 4.58 -13.52
CA GLU A 207 -8.67 4.22 -12.40
C GLU A 207 -7.90 3.83 -11.13
N LEU A 208 -6.64 3.40 -11.24
CA LEU A 208 -5.74 3.07 -10.12
C LEU A 208 -4.71 4.17 -9.85
N THR A 209 -4.88 5.35 -10.45
CA THR A 209 -3.84 6.41 -10.41
C THR A 209 -4.40 7.72 -9.89
N GLY A 210 -3.61 8.41 -9.04
CA GLY A 210 -3.92 9.73 -8.51
C GLY A 210 -5.01 9.75 -7.45
N GLY A 211 -5.61 10.92 -7.28
CA GLY A 211 -6.66 11.25 -6.33
C GLY A 211 -6.35 12.54 -5.58
N ASP A 212 -7.39 13.26 -5.15
CA ASP A 212 -7.28 14.54 -4.43
C ASP A 212 -6.71 14.35 -3.02
N LEU A 213 -7.06 13.24 -2.37
CA LEU A 213 -6.64 12.89 -1.01
C LEU A 213 -6.16 11.46 -0.95
N CYS A 214 -5.26 11.15 -0.03
CA CYS A 214 -4.98 9.75 0.34
C CYS A 214 -4.96 9.54 1.85
N ILE A 215 -5.23 8.30 2.24
CA ILE A 215 -5.12 7.80 3.61
C ILE A 215 -4.29 6.52 3.57
N GLN A 216 -3.23 6.47 4.35
CA GLN A 216 -2.47 5.26 4.64
C GLN A 216 -2.78 4.83 6.08
N ALA A 217 -3.40 3.69 6.28
CA ALA A 217 -3.58 3.06 7.58
C ALA A 217 -2.71 1.81 7.66
N CYS A 218 -1.84 1.73 8.68
CA CYS A 218 -1.01 0.56 8.94
C CYS A 218 -1.21 0.09 10.37
N ALA A 219 -1.35 -1.23 10.58
CA ALA A 219 -1.43 -1.85 11.90
C ALA A 219 -0.89 -3.29 11.85
N ASP A 220 -0.76 -3.93 12.99
CA ASP A 220 -0.40 -5.35 13.05
C ASP A 220 -1.60 -6.30 12.85
N ASP A 221 -2.83 -5.75 12.79
CA ASP A 221 -4.07 -6.48 12.54
C ASP A 221 -4.80 -5.98 11.28
N PRO A 222 -5.26 -6.87 10.38
CA PRO A 222 -5.92 -6.49 9.13
C PRO A 222 -7.31 -5.89 9.33
N GLN A 223 -8.05 -6.28 10.38
CA GLN A 223 -9.38 -5.77 10.67
C GLN A 223 -9.33 -4.34 11.19
N VAL A 224 -8.28 -4.01 11.96
CA VAL A 224 -8.03 -2.66 12.49
C VAL A 224 -7.73 -1.67 11.36
N VAL A 225 -6.89 -2.03 10.36
CA VAL A 225 -6.64 -1.14 9.22
C VAL A 225 -7.89 -0.96 8.34
N PHE A 226 -8.68 -2.02 8.16
CA PHE A 226 -9.93 -1.96 7.40
C PHE A 226 -10.96 -1.07 8.10
N HIS A 227 -11.16 -1.25 9.41
CA HIS A 227 -12.02 -0.43 10.26
C HIS A 227 -11.67 1.05 10.15
N ALA A 228 -10.38 1.41 10.30
CA ALA A 228 -9.93 2.78 10.21
C ALA A 228 -10.30 3.42 8.86
N ILE A 229 -9.93 2.78 7.75
CA ILE A 229 -10.23 3.30 6.41
C ILE A 229 -11.73 3.35 6.15
N ARG A 230 -12.49 2.29 6.49
CA ARG A 230 -13.93 2.24 6.28
C ARG A 230 -14.64 3.41 6.96
N ASN A 231 -14.32 3.70 8.23
CA ASN A 231 -14.95 4.80 8.96
C ASN A 231 -14.51 6.16 8.42
N MET A 232 -13.22 6.35 8.05
CA MET A 232 -12.76 7.60 7.46
C MET A 232 -13.40 7.88 6.09
N VAL A 233 -13.55 6.87 5.23
CA VAL A 233 -14.29 6.96 3.95
C VAL A 233 -15.78 7.22 4.20
N ARG A 234 -16.37 6.59 5.22
CA ARG A 234 -17.75 6.83 5.62
C ARG A 234 -17.97 8.28 6.08
N ALA A 235 -17.02 8.84 6.83
CA ALA A 235 -17.05 10.25 7.27
C ALA A 235 -16.91 11.24 6.10
N ALA A 236 -16.36 10.82 4.97
CA ALA A 236 -16.21 11.62 3.75
C ALA A 236 -17.47 11.68 2.86
N ARG A 237 -18.53 10.91 3.18
CA ARG A 237 -19.76 10.88 2.37
C ARG A 237 -20.34 12.27 2.16
N GLY A 238 -20.65 12.58 0.91
CA GLY A 238 -21.15 13.90 0.49
C GLY A 238 -20.06 14.94 0.24
N THR A 239 -18.81 14.67 0.67
CA THR A 239 -17.67 15.57 0.50
C THR A 239 -16.61 14.98 -0.44
N ALA A 240 -16.33 13.67 -0.30
CA ALA A 240 -15.41 12.93 -1.16
C ALA A 240 -15.89 11.49 -1.37
N VAL A 241 -15.39 10.86 -2.43
CA VAL A 241 -15.65 9.46 -2.79
C VAL A 241 -14.36 8.69 -2.93
N LEU A 242 -14.41 7.40 -2.60
CA LEU A 242 -13.29 6.51 -2.82
C LEU A 242 -13.02 6.38 -4.33
N ARG A 243 -11.80 6.68 -4.74
CA ARG A 243 -11.31 6.48 -6.10
C ARG A 243 -10.77 5.06 -6.29
N TRP A 244 -9.81 4.68 -5.49
CA TRP A 244 -9.26 3.32 -5.42
C TRP A 244 -8.67 3.03 -4.05
N SER A 245 -8.46 1.75 -3.75
CA SER A 245 -7.84 1.31 -2.52
C SER A 245 -6.96 0.09 -2.76
N GLN A 246 -6.01 -0.15 -1.84
CA GLN A 246 -5.14 -1.32 -1.86
C GLN A 246 -4.95 -1.87 -0.46
N LEU A 247 -5.21 -3.16 -0.29
CA LEU A 247 -4.80 -3.93 0.88
C LEU A 247 -3.37 -4.43 0.69
N GLY A 248 -2.56 -4.35 1.74
CA GLY A 248 -1.20 -4.86 1.77
C GLY A 248 -0.95 -5.74 2.99
N PHE A 249 -0.04 -6.70 2.83
CA PHE A 249 0.35 -7.64 3.88
C PHE A 249 1.85 -7.93 3.83
N GLY A 250 2.39 -8.43 4.92
CA GLY A 250 3.80 -8.75 5.04
C GLY A 250 4.67 -7.55 4.66
N ARG A 251 5.50 -7.11 5.52
CA ARG A 251 6.40 -5.98 5.24
C ARG A 251 7.27 -6.29 4.01
N ALA A 252 7.44 -5.32 3.12
CA ALA A 252 8.45 -5.35 2.07
C ALA A 252 9.53 -4.29 2.31
N SER A 253 9.65 -3.79 3.54
CA SER A 253 10.69 -2.86 3.99
C SER A 253 10.85 -2.96 5.50
N ALA A 254 12.00 -2.55 6.04
CA ALA A 254 12.21 -2.36 7.47
C ALA A 254 12.50 -0.87 7.69
N THR A 255 11.71 -0.23 8.55
CA THR A 255 11.84 1.20 8.87
C THR A 255 12.17 1.45 10.34
N GLY A 256 11.90 0.49 11.23
CA GLY A 256 12.23 0.57 12.65
C GLY A 256 13.58 -0.03 12.99
N ALA A 257 14.25 0.53 14.00
CA ALA A 257 15.48 -0.03 14.52
C ALA A 257 15.28 -1.49 14.95
N GLY A 258 16.21 -2.35 14.56
CA GLY A 258 16.20 -3.77 14.92
C GLY A 258 15.12 -4.62 14.21
N GLN A 259 14.35 -4.06 13.29
CA GLN A 259 13.47 -4.86 12.45
C GLN A 259 14.26 -5.73 11.46
N SER A 260 13.97 -7.03 11.42
CA SER A 260 14.56 -7.92 10.42
C SER A 260 14.10 -7.53 9.02
N THR A 261 15.01 -7.65 8.04
CA THR A 261 14.68 -7.38 6.63
C THR A 261 13.66 -8.40 6.13
N PRO A 262 12.48 -7.95 5.68
CA PRO A 262 11.43 -8.82 5.15
C PRO A 262 11.74 -9.28 3.72
N ARG A 263 10.83 -10.06 3.12
CA ARG A 263 10.93 -10.52 1.74
C ARG A 263 9.76 -9.99 0.90
N ASN A 264 10.05 -9.63 -0.34
CA ASN A 264 9.03 -9.41 -1.36
C ASN A 264 8.52 -10.74 -1.94
N LEU A 265 7.56 -10.70 -2.88
CA LEU A 265 6.97 -11.91 -3.45
C LEU A 265 7.89 -12.66 -4.44
N PHE A 266 9.01 -12.07 -4.87
CA PHE A 266 10.07 -12.80 -5.57
C PHE A 266 10.97 -13.61 -4.62
N GLY A 267 10.72 -13.50 -3.31
CA GLY A 267 11.42 -14.25 -2.27
C GLY A 267 12.73 -13.61 -1.81
N PHE A 268 13.12 -12.46 -2.35
CA PHE A 268 14.35 -11.75 -1.97
C PHE A 268 14.13 -10.83 -0.77
N LYS A 269 15.18 -10.63 0.03
CA LYS A 269 15.18 -9.63 1.09
C LYS A 269 15.05 -8.24 0.49
N ASP A 270 14.09 -7.48 1.01
CA ASP A 270 13.77 -6.14 0.52
C ASP A 270 13.82 -5.13 1.67
N GLY A 271 14.65 -4.11 1.51
CA GLY A 271 14.84 -3.11 2.55
C GLY A 271 16.20 -3.12 3.26
N THR A 272 17.15 -3.98 2.87
CA THR A 272 18.48 -4.08 3.49
C THR A 272 19.19 -2.73 3.57
N ASN A 273 19.09 -1.87 2.54
CA ASN A 273 19.67 -0.51 2.51
C ASN A 273 18.59 0.58 2.62
N ASN A 274 17.53 0.35 3.40
CA ASN A 274 16.50 1.36 3.63
C ASN A 274 16.98 2.44 4.62
N ILE A 275 16.29 3.60 4.64
CA ILE A 275 16.42 4.59 5.70
C ILE A 275 15.67 4.10 6.93
N HIS A 276 16.31 4.11 8.09
CA HIS A 276 15.69 3.73 9.36
C HIS A 276 15.31 4.97 10.17
N ALA A 277 14.31 4.85 11.02
CA ALA A 277 13.77 5.95 11.82
C ALA A 277 14.77 6.56 12.80
N ASP A 278 15.71 5.77 13.27
CA ASP A 278 16.79 6.17 14.21
C ASP A 278 18.00 6.82 13.51
N ASP A 279 18.08 6.73 12.18
CA ASP A 279 19.05 7.51 11.40
C ASP A 279 18.52 8.95 11.20
N VAL A 280 18.74 9.78 12.22
CA VAL A 280 18.26 11.17 12.25
C VAL A 280 18.84 11.98 11.09
N SER A 281 20.10 11.74 10.69
CA SER A 281 20.73 12.44 9.57
C SER A 281 20.05 12.06 8.26
N ALA A 282 19.92 10.76 7.94
CA ALA A 282 19.31 10.32 6.71
C ALA A 282 17.82 10.73 6.61
N THR A 283 17.08 10.69 7.73
CA THR A 283 15.68 11.14 7.73
C THR A 283 15.56 12.65 7.52
N SER A 284 16.47 13.46 8.11
CA SER A 284 16.52 14.90 7.90
C SER A 284 16.89 15.26 6.46
N ASP A 285 17.85 14.57 5.89
CA ASP A 285 18.42 14.91 4.59
C ASP A 285 17.53 14.42 3.42
N HIS A 286 16.81 13.30 3.61
CA HIS A 286 16.11 12.63 2.52
C HIS A 286 14.59 12.53 2.68
N VAL A 287 14.04 12.64 3.90
CA VAL A 287 12.61 12.37 4.16
C VAL A 287 11.84 13.64 4.46
N TRP A 288 12.32 14.46 5.40
CA TRP A 288 11.58 15.60 5.90
C TRP A 288 11.82 16.87 5.08
N VAL A 289 10.72 17.52 4.67
CA VAL A 289 10.76 18.82 3.98
C VAL A 289 11.31 19.89 4.92
N GLY A 290 12.35 20.58 4.50
CA GLY A 290 13.02 21.64 5.27
C GLY A 290 12.55 23.04 4.87
N ARG A 291 13.49 24.01 4.99
CA ARG A 291 13.22 25.42 4.66
C ARG A 291 13.29 25.72 3.18
N GLU A 292 13.78 24.80 2.36
CA GLU A 292 13.92 24.90 0.91
C GLU A 292 12.58 24.90 0.16
N THR A 293 11.51 24.47 0.82
CA THR A 293 10.16 24.46 0.19
C THR A 293 9.67 25.88 -0.08
N ASP A 294 9.05 26.07 -1.24
CA ASP A 294 8.32 27.27 -1.64
C ASP A 294 7.01 27.45 -0.86
N GLN A 295 6.54 26.40 -0.16
CA GLN A 295 5.30 26.41 0.60
C GLN A 295 5.55 26.11 2.08
N ALA A 296 5.47 27.13 2.92
CA ALA A 296 5.78 27.04 4.35
C ALA A 296 4.95 25.98 5.10
N TRP A 297 3.70 25.72 4.67
CA TRP A 297 2.82 24.72 5.28
C TRP A 297 3.33 23.28 5.16
N MET A 298 4.27 23.03 4.22
CA MET A 298 4.92 21.71 4.04
C MET A 298 6.16 21.50 4.92
N ARG A 299 6.68 22.52 5.57
CA ARG A 299 7.88 22.38 6.43
C ARG A 299 7.63 21.35 7.51
N GLY A 300 8.46 20.34 7.55
CA GLY A 300 8.30 19.20 8.48
C GLY A 300 7.39 18.09 7.98
N GLY A 301 6.74 18.26 6.84
CA GLY A 301 6.04 17.18 6.14
C GLY A 301 6.97 16.31 5.29
N SER A 302 6.40 15.49 4.42
CA SER A 302 7.10 14.61 3.48
C SER A 302 6.24 14.43 2.22
N TYR A 303 6.84 13.98 1.13
CA TYR A 303 6.09 13.57 -0.06
C TYR A 303 6.02 12.07 -0.15
N LEU A 304 4.80 11.55 -0.28
CA LEU A 304 4.51 10.14 -0.53
C LEU A 304 4.44 9.90 -2.04
N VAL A 305 5.19 8.93 -2.53
CA VAL A 305 4.99 8.32 -3.85
C VAL A 305 4.54 6.90 -3.66
N ALA A 306 3.43 6.52 -4.30
CA ALA A 306 2.98 5.13 -4.36
C ALA A 306 3.06 4.59 -5.79
N ARG A 307 3.36 3.29 -5.92
CA ARG A 307 3.22 2.52 -7.15
C ARG A 307 2.63 1.14 -6.82
N LYS A 308 1.55 0.79 -7.51
CA LYS A 308 1.06 -0.58 -7.54
C LYS A 308 1.83 -1.29 -8.62
N ILE A 309 2.75 -2.17 -8.20
CA ILE A 309 3.66 -2.90 -9.09
C ILE A 309 3.14 -4.33 -9.17
N ARG A 310 2.61 -4.73 -10.35
CA ARG A 310 2.26 -6.12 -10.63
C ARG A 310 3.54 -6.89 -10.85
N MET A 311 3.62 -8.10 -10.30
CA MET A 311 4.72 -9.03 -10.46
C MET A 311 4.28 -10.24 -11.29
N GLU A 312 5.05 -10.60 -12.31
CA GLU A 312 4.82 -11.79 -13.14
C GLU A 312 5.42 -13.03 -12.46
N ILE A 313 4.77 -13.44 -11.36
CA ILE A 313 5.29 -14.46 -10.43
C ILE A 313 5.51 -15.79 -11.12
N GLU A 314 4.55 -16.24 -11.96
CA GLU A 314 4.64 -17.52 -12.67
C GLU A 314 5.81 -17.55 -13.66
N SER A 315 6.14 -16.43 -14.29
CA SER A 315 7.33 -16.33 -15.16
C SER A 315 8.60 -16.36 -14.34
N TRP A 316 8.64 -15.60 -13.22
CA TRP A 316 9.76 -15.57 -12.29
C TRP A 316 10.10 -16.95 -11.71
N ASP A 317 9.08 -17.76 -11.40
CA ASP A 317 9.25 -19.08 -10.80
C ASP A 317 9.87 -20.11 -11.77
N THR A 318 9.93 -19.80 -13.06
CA THR A 318 10.56 -20.68 -14.07
C THR A 318 12.04 -20.38 -14.29
N ASP A 319 12.55 -19.26 -13.78
CA ASP A 319 13.94 -18.88 -13.99
C ASP A 319 14.90 -19.62 -13.06
N GLU A 320 16.11 -19.80 -13.53
CA GLU A 320 17.18 -20.38 -12.73
C GLU A 320 17.55 -19.46 -11.56
N LEU A 321 17.93 -20.07 -10.43
CA LEU A 321 18.33 -19.32 -9.24
C LEU A 321 19.47 -18.33 -9.52
N SER A 322 20.45 -18.73 -10.35
CA SER A 322 21.57 -17.88 -10.77
C SER A 322 21.13 -16.61 -11.49
N ASP A 323 20.10 -16.72 -12.36
CA ASP A 323 19.55 -15.58 -13.09
C ASP A 323 18.76 -14.66 -12.15
N GLN A 324 17.93 -15.25 -11.27
CA GLN A 324 17.24 -14.49 -10.24
C GLN A 324 18.21 -13.70 -9.34
N GLU A 325 19.29 -14.32 -8.89
CA GLU A 325 20.33 -13.69 -8.06
C GLU A 325 21.11 -12.61 -8.82
N LYS A 326 21.42 -12.84 -10.11
CA LYS A 326 22.04 -11.85 -10.99
C LYS A 326 21.16 -10.61 -11.18
N ILE A 327 19.86 -10.76 -11.42
CA ILE A 327 18.88 -9.67 -11.57
C ILE A 327 18.87 -8.80 -10.33
N PHE A 328 18.86 -9.39 -9.13
CA PHE A 328 18.93 -8.64 -7.88
C PHE A 328 20.32 -8.11 -7.55
N GLY A 329 21.37 -8.86 -7.86
CA GLY A 329 22.76 -8.61 -7.42
C GLY A 329 23.05 -9.14 -6.00
N ARG A 330 22.16 -10.00 -5.45
CA ARG A 330 22.26 -10.57 -4.09
C ARG A 330 21.79 -12.03 -4.08
N THR A 331 22.29 -12.80 -3.10
CA THR A 331 21.82 -14.17 -2.91
C THR A 331 20.39 -14.20 -2.37
N LYS A 332 19.55 -15.13 -2.89
CA LYS A 332 18.14 -15.24 -2.51
C LYS A 332 17.98 -15.65 -1.05
N VAL A 333 18.76 -16.62 -0.59
CA VAL A 333 18.59 -17.23 0.75
C VAL A 333 19.06 -16.28 1.85
N ARG A 334 20.30 -15.81 1.78
CA ARG A 334 20.92 -15.02 2.83
C ARG A 334 20.80 -13.51 2.63
N GLY A 335 20.65 -13.07 1.37
CA GLY A 335 20.59 -11.65 1.01
C GLY A 335 21.95 -10.95 0.99
N ASP A 336 23.05 -11.68 1.09
CA ASP A 336 24.39 -11.15 0.94
C ASP A 336 24.66 -10.72 -0.52
N PRO A 337 25.49 -9.71 -0.75
CA PRO A 337 25.91 -9.34 -2.10
C PRO A 337 26.58 -10.52 -2.82
N LEU A 338 26.46 -10.62 -4.13
CA LEU A 338 27.19 -11.64 -4.92
C LEU A 338 28.72 -11.43 -4.82
N THR A 339 29.17 -10.27 -4.40
CA THR A 339 30.58 -9.98 -4.09
C THR A 339 31.06 -10.62 -2.79
N GLY A 340 30.15 -11.24 -2.01
CA GLY A 340 30.44 -11.96 -0.76
C GLY A 340 30.13 -11.16 0.50
N GLY A 341 30.30 -11.80 1.65
CA GLY A 341 30.06 -11.21 2.97
C GLY A 341 28.74 -11.66 3.62
N THR A 342 28.06 -10.74 4.28
CA THR A 342 26.75 -10.92 4.92
C THR A 342 25.72 -9.98 4.30
N GLU A 343 24.46 -10.07 4.71
CA GLU A 343 23.36 -9.21 4.21
C GLU A 343 23.73 -7.72 4.21
N PHE A 344 24.37 -7.24 5.26
CA PHE A 344 24.68 -5.81 5.45
C PHE A 344 26.09 -5.41 5.01
N THR A 345 26.84 -6.31 4.40
CA THR A 345 28.13 -5.97 3.79
C THR A 345 27.92 -5.00 2.63
N PRO A 346 28.65 -3.87 2.59
CA PRO A 346 28.60 -2.97 1.43
C PRO A 346 28.94 -3.72 0.14
N ILE A 347 28.23 -3.38 -0.93
CA ILE A 347 28.45 -4.01 -2.23
C ILE A 347 29.69 -3.39 -2.86
N ASP A 348 30.61 -4.24 -3.32
CA ASP A 348 31.75 -3.83 -4.14
C ASP A 348 31.35 -3.88 -5.63
N PHE A 349 30.91 -2.74 -6.18
CA PHE A 349 30.46 -2.63 -7.56
C PHE A 349 31.60 -2.69 -8.58
N ASP A 350 32.85 -2.56 -8.15
CA ASP A 350 34.04 -2.61 -9.02
C ASP A 350 34.64 -4.02 -9.10
N LYS A 351 34.18 -4.94 -8.26
CA LYS A 351 34.68 -6.32 -8.26
C LYS A 351 34.32 -7.02 -9.56
N ALA A 352 35.37 -7.57 -10.21
CA ALA A 352 35.21 -8.42 -11.40
C ALA A 352 35.68 -9.85 -11.11
N ASP A 353 35.22 -10.79 -11.92
CA ASP A 353 35.71 -12.18 -11.93
C ASP A 353 37.09 -12.30 -12.65
N ALA A 354 37.55 -13.53 -12.82
CA ALA A 354 38.86 -13.80 -13.45
C ALA A 354 38.93 -13.37 -14.92
N ASP A 355 37.82 -13.26 -15.59
CA ASP A 355 37.70 -12.87 -17.00
C ASP A 355 37.45 -11.36 -17.16
N GLY A 356 37.38 -10.62 -16.07
CA GLY A 356 37.16 -9.16 -16.04
C GLY A 356 35.66 -8.78 -16.14
N THR A 357 34.73 -9.75 -16.05
CA THR A 357 33.28 -9.48 -16.03
C THR A 357 32.86 -8.99 -14.64
N PRO A 358 32.08 -7.89 -14.54
CA PRO A 358 31.57 -7.42 -13.25
C PRO A 358 30.77 -8.50 -12.52
N VAL A 359 31.08 -8.77 -11.25
CA VAL A 359 30.34 -9.73 -10.41
C VAL A 359 28.91 -9.25 -10.16
N ILE A 360 28.73 -7.93 -10.01
CA ILE A 360 27.40 -7.30 -9.94
C ILE A 360 27.09 -6.74 -11.33
N ASP A 361 26.08 -7.31 -11.97
CA ASP A 361 25.65 -6.87 -13.31
C ASP A 361 25.34 -5.36 -13.31
N PRO A 362 25.85 -4.59 -14.27
CA PRO A 362 25.58 -3.14 -14.37
C PRO A 362 24.08 -2.80 -14.43
N ALA A 363 23.24 -3.72 -14.91
CA ALA A 363 21.78 -3.57 -14.99
C ALA A 363 21.03 -4.27 -13.84
N SER A 364 21.76 -4.74 -12.81
CA SER A 364 21.10 -5.35 -11.63
C SER A 364 20.36 -4.30 -10.80
N HIS A 365 19.25 -4.74 -10.20
CA HIS A 365 18.36 -3.87 -9.42
C HIS A 365 19.11 -3.10 -8.31
N VAL A 366 19.92 -3.79 -7.51
CA VAL A 366 20.62 -3.14 -6.37
C VAL A 366 21.64 -2.13 -6.84
N ARG A 367 22.31 -2.33 -7.98
CA ARG A 367 23.28 -1.37 -8.53
C ARG A 367 22.57 -0.12 -9.01
N LEU A 368 21.55 -0.28 -9.84
CA LEU A 368 20.79 0.85 -10.40
C LEU A 368 20.07 1.68 -9.32
N ALA A 369 19.65 1.05 -8.21
CA ALA A 369 18.98 1.72 -7.10
C ALA A 369 19.95 2.26 -6.02
N SER A 370 21.24 1.98 -6.12
CA SER A 370 22.19 2.33 -5.08
C SER A 370 22.44 3.85 -4.98
N PRO A 371 22.71 4.39 -3.78
CA PRO A 371 23.10 5.79 -3.62
C PRO A 371 24.40 6.14 -4.38
N GLU A 372 25.34 5.21 -4.44
CA GLU A 372 26.62 5.36 -5.12
C GLU A 372 26.44 5.69 -6.61
N GLU A 373 25.52 4.99 -7.26
CA GLU A 373 25.21 5.21 -8.68
C GLU A 373 24.27 6.41 -8.92
N ASN A 374 23.64 6.94 -7.87
CA ASN A 374 22.63 8.00 -7.95
C ASN A 374 23.05 9.29 -7.22
N GLY A 375 24.36 9.54 -7.04
CA GLY A 375 24.85 10.78 -6.43
C GLY A 375 24.39 10.97 -4.98
N GLY A 376 24.25 9.91 -4.21
CA GLY A 376 23.83 9.92 -2.82
C GLY A 376 22.31 9.99 -2.62
N VAL A 377 21.52 9.90 -3.68
CA VAL A 377 20.04 9.92 -3.58
C VAL A 377 19.52 8.71 -2.83
N ARG A 378 18.68 8.96 -1.83
CA ARG A 378 17.98 7.93 -1.04
C ARG A 378 16.51 8.30 -0.86
N ILE A 379 15.67 7.28 -0.68
CA ILE A 379 14.25 7.39 -0.32
C ILE A 379 13.95 6.46 0.85
N LEU A 380 12.99 6.81 1.72
CA LEU A 380 12.50 5.90 2.75
C LEU A 380 11.40 5.04 2.16
N ARG A 381 11.66 3.74 1.99
CA ARG A 381 10.69 2.77 1.45
C ARG A 381 9.85 2.18 2.57
N ARG A 382 8.53 2.04 2.32
CA ARG A 382 7.55 1.46 3.22
C ARG A 382 6.54 0.60 2.44
N GLY A 383 7.06 -0.26 1.54
CA GLY A 383 6.26 -1.10 0.67
C GLY A 383 5.63 -2.30 1.39
N TYR A 384 4.56 -2.83 0.81
CA TYR A 384 3.84 -4.02 1.25
C TYR A 384 3.61 -4.96 0.08
N ASN A 385 3.60 -6.25 0.33
CA ASN A 385 3.11 -7.22 -0.65
C ASN A 385 1.59 -7.08 -0.79
N TYR A 386 1.03 -7.41 -1.95
CA TYR A 386 -0.41 -7.51 -2.14
C TYR A 386 -0.80 -8.71 -2.99
N THR A 387 -2.04 -9.15 -2.86
CA THR A 387 -2.71 -10.03 -3.80
C THR A 387 -4.18 -9.62 -3.92
N ASP A 388 -4.65 -9.48 -5.15
CA ASP A 388 -6.05 -9.19 -5.48
C ASP A 388 -6.75 -10.46 -6.03
N GLY A 389 -6.17 -11.64 -5.77
CA GLY A 389 -6.66 -12.93 -6.23
C GLY A 389 -6.14 -13.30 -7.61
N GLN A 390 -7.01 -13.65 -8.52
CA GLN A 390 -6.68 -14.04 -9.89
C GLN A 390 -7.03 -12.92 -10.87
N ASP A 391 -6.12 -12.64 -11.80
CA ASP A 391 -6.40 -11.78 -12.94
C ASP A 391 -7.35 -12.49 -13.91
N PRO A 392 -8.56 -11.97 -14.14
CA PRO A 392 -9.56 -12.64 -14.98
C PRO A 392 -9.19 -12.70 -16.47
N GLN A 393 -8.25 -11.87 -16.93
CA GLN A 393 -7.83 -11.83 -18.32
C GLN A 393 -6.74 -12.86 -18.61
N THR A 394 -5.81 -13.01 -17.69
CA THR A 394 -4.62 -13.87 -17.88
C THR A 394 -4.73 -15.22 -17.15
N GLY A 395 -5.61 -15.33 -16.16
CA GLY A 395 -5.70 -16.50 -15.28
C GLY A 395 -4.56 -16.61 -14.26
N LYS A 396 -3.61 -15.67 -14.26
CA LYS A 396 -2.46 -15.62 -13.36
C LYS A 396 -2.81 -14.98 -12.03
N LEU A 397 -1.89 -15.05 -11.07
CA LEU A 397 -2.02 -14.31 -9.81
C LEU A 397 -1.97 -12.80 -10.05
N ALA A 398 -3.00 -12.08 -9.60
CA ALA A 398 -2.99 -10.62 -9.53
C ALA A 398 -2.28 -10.19 -8.24
N ALA A 399 -0.96 -10.25 -8.22
CA ALA A 399 -0.16 -10.03 -7.02
C ALA A 399 1.09 -9.18 -7.33
N GLY A 400 1.70 -8.64 -6.29
CA GLY A 400 2.89 -7.83 -6.44
C GLY A 400 3.27 -7.01 -5.23
N LEU A 401 3.91 -5.88 -5.48
CA LEU A 401 4.37 -4.93 -4.48
C LEU A 401 3.54 -3.65 -4.54
N PHE A 402 2.91 -3.29 -3.44
CA PHE A 402 2.43 -1.93 -3.25
C PHE A 402 3.59 -1.11 -2.68
N PHE A 403 4.37 -0.55 -3.59
CA PHE A 403 5.51 0.29 -3.27
C PHE A 403 5.03 1.62 -2.70
N ILE A 404 5.56 2.00 -1.55
CA ILE A 404 5.41 3.33 -0.96
C ILE A 404 6.80 3.85 -0.64
N ALA A 405 7.06 5.10 -1.00
CA ALA A 405 8.27 5.80 -0.60
C ALA A 405 7.95 7.20 -0.09
N TYR A 406 8.64 7.57 0.98
CA TYR A 406 8.62 8.91 1.53
C TYR A 406 9.93 9.61 1.23
N GLN A 407 9.83 10.87 0.83
CA GLN A 407 10.98 11.68 0.46
C GLN A 407 10.72 13.16 0.58
N ARG A 408 11.82 13.91 0.64
CA ARG A 408 11.84 15.35 0.74
C ARG A 408 11.46 16.07 -0.57
N ASN A 409 11.85 15.49 -1.72
CA ASN A 409 11.51 16.00 -3.04
C ASN A 409 11.45 14.88 -4.09
N PRO A 410 10.25 14.50 -4.55
CA PRO A 410 10.08 13.40 -5.50
C PRO A 410 10.77 13.61 -6.85
N HIS A 411 10.93 14.86 -7.31
CA HIS A 411 11.61 15.16 -8.57
C HIS A 411 13.11 14.93 -8.50
N LEU A 412 13.70 15.16 -7.32
CA LEU A 412 15.15 15.00 -7.11
C LEU A 412 15.52 13.62 -6.57
N GLN A 413 14.51 12.81 -6.14
CA GLN A 413 14.76 11.51 -5.52
C GLN A 413 14.04 10.39 -6.29
N PHE A 414 12.77 10.13 -6.07
CA PHE A 414 12.05 9.03 -6.73
C PHE A 414 12.19 9.08 -8.26
N LYS A 415 11.99 10.26 -8.87
CA LYS A 415 12.07 10.40 -10.33
C LYS A 415 13.44 10.05 -10.89
N VAL A 416 14.52 10.41 -10.18
CA VAL A 416 15.90 10.09 -10.57
C VAL A 416 16.14 8.58 -10.54
N LEU A 417 15.77 7.93 -9.41
CA LEU A 417 15.90 6.48 -9.25
C LEU A 417 15.04 5.73 -10.28
N GLN A 418 13.76 6.11 -10.41
CA GLN A 418 12.83 5.43 -11.31
C GLN A 418 13.20 5.61 -12.78
N ALA A 419 13.74 6.76 -13.18
CA ALA A 419 14.19 6.96 -14.55
C ALA A 419 15.31 5.97 -14.94
N ARG A 420 16.20 5.66 -14.01
CA ARG A 420 17.29 4.71 -14.21
C ARG A 420 16.77 3.26 -14.18
N LEU A 421 16.01 2.91 -13.16
CA LEU A 421 15.39 1.59 -13.02
C LEU A 421 14.49 1.26 -14.21
N GLY A 422 13.55 2.12 -14.54
CA GLY A 422 12.61 1.87 -15.64
C GLY A 422 13.25 1.78 -17.03
N SER A 423 14.48 2.31 -17.19
CA SER A 423 15.20 2.26 -18.47
C SER A 423 16.06 1.03 -18.64
N SER A 424 16.62 0.47 -17.57
CA SER A 424 17.76 -0.45 -17.69
C SER A 424 17.73 -1.63 -16.75
N ASP A 425 16.78 -1.69 -15.79
CA ASP A 425 16.73 -2.74 -14.78
C ASP A 425 16.32 -4.08 -15.41
N LEU A 426 17.12 -5.12 -15.17
CA LEU A 426 16.79 -6.50 -15.59
C LEU A 426 15.46 -6.97 -14.99
N MET A 427 15.04 -6.41 -13.85
CA MET A 427 13.74 -6.71 -13.23
C MET A 427 12.53 -6.25 -14.05
N ASN A 428 12.71 -5.33 -15.02
CA ASN A 428 11.61 -4.81 -15.85
C ASN A 428 10.89 -5.89 -16.67
N GLU A 429 11.51 -7.04 -16.87
CA GLU A 429 10.87 -8.20 -17.52
C GLU A 429 9.76 -8.81 -16.65
N TYR A 430 9.85 -8.67 -15.32
CA TYR A 430 8.98 -9.35 -14.35
C TYR A 430 8.04 -8.42 -13.62
N ILE A 431 8.10 -7.10 -13.86
CA ILE A 431 7.27 -6.13 -13.16
C ILE A 431 6.58 -5.16 -14.11
N ALA A 432 5.41 -4.68 -13.69
CA ALA A 432 4.70 -3.61 -14.39
C ALA A 432 4.09 -2.64 -13.38
N HIS A 433 4.35 -1.34 -13.53
CA HIS A 433 3.69 -0.30 -12.75
C HIS A 433 2.29 -0.05 -13.31
N ILE A 434 1.26 -0.50 -12.59
CA ILE A 434 -0.13 -0.43 -13.07
C ILE A 434 -0.96 0.66 -12.40
N GLY A 435 -0.47 1.28 -11.34
CA GLY A 435 -1.19 2.35 -10.62
C GLY A 435 -0.30 3.08 -9.64
N GLY A 436 -0.85 4.07 -8.93
CA GLY A 436 -0.18 4.81 -7.88
C GLY A 436 -0.46 6.31 -7.93
N GLY A 437 0.44 7.12 -7.37
CA GLY A 437 0.29 8.57 -7.34
C GLY A 437 1.34 9.24 -6.48
N ILE A 438 1.17 10.56 -6.33
CA ILE A 438 2.03 11.40 -5.50
C ILE A 438 1.14 12.29 -4.62
N TRP A 439 1.49 12.38 -3.33
CA TRP A 439 0.78 13.20 -2.36
C TRP A 439 1.75 13.95 -1.44
N ALA A 440 1.36 15.19 -1.10
CA ALA A 440 2.02 15.95 -0.05
C ALA A 440 1.44 15.55 1.31
N CYS A 441 2.23 14.95 2.18
CA CYS A 441 1.88 14.64 3.55
C CYS A 441 2.33 15.81 4.44
N PRO A 442 1.41 16.64 4.97
CA PRO A 442 1.75 17.77 5.82
C PRO A 442 2.44 17.32 7.12
N PRO A 443 2.97 18.24 7.92
CA PRO A 443 3.43 17.94 9.27
C PRO A 443 2.36 17.23 10.11
N GLY A 444 2.76 16.63 11.22
CA GLY A 444 1.83 16.00 12.15
C GLY A 444 0.83 16.99 12.75
N VAL A 445 -0.26 16.47 13.26
CA VAL A 445 -1.22 17.23 14.07
C VAL A 445 -0.59 17.43 15.46
N ALA A 446 -0.41 18.70 15.88
CA ALA A 446 0.40 19.01 17.05
C ALA A 446 -0.29 18.60 18.36
N GLU A 447 -1.58 18.88 18.50
CA GLU A 447 -2.36 18.68 19.72
C GLU A 447 -3.86 18.48 19.45
N ALA A 448 -4.60 18.13 20.46
CA ALA A 448 -6.05 17.99 20.39
C ALA A 448 -6.72 19.33 20.03
N GLY A 449 -7.65 19.30 19.07
CA GLY A 449 -8.28 20.49 18.49
C GLY A 449 -7.55 21.07 17.28
N ASP A 450 -6.34 20.59 17.00
CA ASP A 450 -5.64 20.84 15.74
C ASP A 450 -5.99 19.78 14.69
N TRP A 451 -5.68 20.01 13.40
CA TRP A 451 -6.09 19.12 12.32
C TRP A 451 -5.10 19.10 11.16
N PHE A 452 -5.23 18.08 10.27
CA PHE A 452 -4.33 17.88 9.14
C PHE A 452 -4.29 19.08 8.21
N ALA A 453 -3.08 19.55 7.90
CA ALA A 453 -2.83 20.65 6.98
C ALA A 453 -3.48 22.01 7.38
N LYS A 454 -3.78 22.28 8.64
CA LYS A 454 -4.38 23.54 9.11
C LYS A 454 -3.64 24.77 8.59
N SER A 455 -2.32 24.76 8.60
CA SER A 455 -1.49 25.86 8.09
C SER A 455 -1.62 26.13 6.58
N LEU A 456 -2.15 25.18 5.80
CA LEU A 456 -2.48 25.39 4.38
C LEU A 456 -3.60 26.43 4.19
N PHE A 457 -4.53 26.51 5.14
CA PHE A 457 -5.72 27.37 5.06
C PHE A 457 -5.55 28.69 5.83
N THR A 458 -4.43 28.86 6.51
CA THR A 458 -4.12 30.12 7.21
C THR A 458 -3.57 31.13 6.18
N PRO A 459 -4.07 32.39 6.15
CA PRO A 459 -3.47 33.45 5.35
C PRO A 459 -1.97 33.60 5.68
N VAL A 460 -1.16 33.86 4.65
CA VAL A 460 0.28 34.15 4.81
C VAL A 460 0.44 35.58 5.27
#